data_3bfb28bb422d0933e963325a6fe75de4
#
_entry.id   3bfb28bb422d0933e963325a6fe75de4
#
_cell.length_a   1.000
_cell.length_b   1.000
_cell.length_c   1.000
_cell.angle_alpha   90.00
_cell.angle_beta   90.00
_cell.angle_gamma   90.00
#
_symmetry.space_group_name_H-M   'P 1'
#
loop_
_entity.id
_entity.type
_entity.pdbx_description
1 polymer ?
#
loop_
_entity_poly.entity_id
_entity_poly.type
_entity_poly.pdbx_seq_one_letter_code
_entity_poly.pdbx_strand_id
1 'polypeptide(L)'
;RKTQASKLILNEFQKDSNAISAIELIKRLKSKINKSTVYRLLDKLADDGILHYFLDMNGVKWFAKCKCCSKTNDNDIYPHFQCTDCGIVECLDMKVNIPKMPNRQITNSHVLVLGKCGLCIH
;
A
#
# COMPACT_ATOMS: atom_id res chain seq x y z
N ARG A 1 -10.81 -17.09 3.51
CA ARG A 1 -10.46 -17.91 4.67
C ARG A 1 -9.06 -17.61 5.17
N LYS A 2 -8.96 -17.20 6.44
CA LYS A 2 -7.69 -16.82 7.02
C LYS A 2 -6.91 -18.03 7.50
N THR A 3 -5.69 -18.17 7.02
CA THR A 3 -4.77 -19.20 7.48
C THR A 3 -3.81 -18.61 8.50
N GLN A 4 -3.02 -19.46 9.15
CA GLN A 4 -2.00 -19.01 10.07
C GLN A 4 -1.02 -18.04 9.37
N ALA A 5 -0.64 -18.35 8.14
CA ALA A 5 0.28 -17.52 7.37
C ALA A 5 -0.32 -16.15 7.08
N SER A 6 -1.60 -16.10 6.68
CA SER A 6 -2.23 -14.80 6.39
C SER A 6 -2.37 -13.95 7.63
N LYS A 7 -2.60 -14.56 8.78
CA LYS A 7 -2.65 -13.83 10.06
C LYS A 7 -1.30 -13.21 10.39
N LEU A 8 -0.21 -13.93 10.13
CA LEU A 8 1.13 -13.40 10.36
C LEU A 8 1.40 -12.19 9.48
N ILE A 9 0.97 -12.24 8.23
CA ILE A 9 1.14 -11.13 7.31
C ILE A 9 0.33 -9.91 7.78
N LEU A 10 -0.95 -10.11 8.10
CA LEU A 10 -1.82 -9.02 8.52
C LEU A 10 -1.35 -8.38 9.82
N ASN A 11 -0.73 -9.16 10.70
CA ASN A 11 -0.17 -8.63 11.94
C ASN A 11 0.92 -7.59 11.68
N GLU A 12 1.72 -7.77 10.65
CA GLU A 12 2.75 -6.80 10.31
C GLU A 12 2.16 -5.45 9.94
N PHE A 13 1.00 -5.45 9.29
CA PHE A 13 0.32 -4.20 8.94
C PHE A 13 -0.35 -3.53 10.14
N GLN A 14 -0.61 -4.26 11.20
CA GLN A 14 -1.11 -3.68 12.45
C GLN A 14 -0.01 -3.01 13.25
N LYS A 15 1.19 -3.58 13.21
CA LYS A 15 2.35 -3.02 13.89
C LYS A 15 2.82 -1.73 13.24
N ASP A 16 2.70 -1.65 11.95
CA ASP A 16 3.24 -0.57 11.15
C ASP A 16 2.10 0.06 10.36
N SER A 17 1.79 1.32 10.67
CA SER A 17 0.72 2.03 9.99
C SER A 17 1.09 2.45 8.57
N ASN A 18 2.35 2.34 8.21
CA ASN A 18 2.82 2.68 6.88
C ASN A 18 2.64 1.51 5.93
N ALA A 19 2.80 1.79 4.62
CA ALA A 19 2.81 0.73 3.64
C ALA A 19 4.07 -0.12 3.82
N ILE A 20 3.98 -1.39 3.42
CA ILE A 20 5.10 -2.32 3.50
C ILE A 20 5.28 -2.97 2.14
N SER A 21 6.51 -3.02 1.64
CA SER A 21 6.80 -3.69 0.38
C SER A 21 6.81 -5.21 0.58
N ALA A 22 6.59 -5.95 -0.52
CA ALA A 22 6.67 -7.40 -0.46
C ALA A 22 8.04 -7.87 -0.02
N ILE A 23 9.08 -7.19 -0.48
CA ILE A 23 10.47 -7.52 -0.12
C ILE A 23 10.68 -7.39 1.38
N GLU A 24 10.17 -6.31 1.96
CA GLU A 24 10.31 -6.09 3.39
C GLU A 24 9.55 -7.14 4.20
N LEU A 25 8.35 -7.51 3.75
CA LEU A 25 7.57 -8.55 4.41
C LEU A 25 8.28 -9.90 4.36
N ILE A 26 8.88 -10.21 3.23
CA ILE A 26 9.63 -11.45 3.08
C ILE A 26 10.77 -11.49 4.09
N LYS A 27 11.47 -10.37 4.26
CA LYS A 27 12.55 -10.27 5.25
C LYS A 27 12.04 -10.49 6.66
N ARG A 28 10.94 -9.83 7.03
CA ARG A 28 10.39 -9.91 8.39
C ARG A 28 9.89 -11.31 8.74
N LEU A 29 9.35 -12.03 7.76
CA LEU A 29 8.72 -13.33 7.99
C LEU A 29 9.53 -14.49 7.47
N LYS A 30 10.78 -14.26 7.14
CA LYS A 30 11.67 -15.25 6.51
C LYS A 30 11.74 -16.56 7.27
N SER A 31 11.77 -16.51 8.59
CA SER A 31 11.88 -17.72 9.42
C SER A 31 10.56 -18.46 9.60
N LYS A 32 9.44 -17.85 9.19
CA LYS A 32 8.10 -18.40 9.44
C LYS A 32 7.34 -18.77 8.19
N ILE A 33 7.55 -18.04 7.10
CA ILE A 33 6.83 -18.23 5.84
C ILE A 33 7.81 -18.14 4.70
N ASN A 34 7.68 -19.03 3.71
CA ASN A 34 8.55 -18.95 2.56
C ASN A 34 8.11 -17.85 1.60
N LYS A 35 9.04 -17.43 0.74
CA LYS A 35 8.87 -16.31 -0.17
C LYS A 35 7.66 -16.44 -1.09
N SER A 36 7.49 -17.61 -1.69
CA SER A 36 6.39 -17.79 -2.65
C SER A 36 5.04 -17.73 -1.96
N THR A 37 4.96 -18.20 -0.72
CA THR A 37 3.72 -18.12 0.06
C THR A 37 3.38 -16.65 0.39
N VAL A 38 4.39 -15.84 0.73
CA VAL A 38 4.16 -14.42 0.99
C VAL A 38 3.59 -13.73 -0.24
N TYR A 39 4.19 -13.92 -1.41
CA TYR A 39 3.70 -13.31 -2.65
C TYR A 39 2.26 -13.72 -2.95
N ARG A 40 1.99 -15.02 -2.87
CA ARG A 40 0.67 -15.55 -3.19
C ARG A 40 -0.40 -14.99 -2.24
N LEU A 41 -0.09 -14.92 -0.95
CA LEU A 41 -1.04 -14.41 0.04
C LEU A 41 -1.25 -12.91 -0.08
N LEU A 42 -0.21 -12.15 -0.41
CA LEU A 42 -0.37 -10.71 -0.63
C LEU A 42 -1.30 -10.44 -1.80
N ASP A 43 -1.13 -11.17 -2.90
CA ASP A 43 -2.01 -11.01 -4.05
C ASP A 43 -3.44 -11.39 -3.71
N LYS A 44 -3.64 -12.47 -2.96
CA LYS A 44 -4.96 -12.88 -2.56
C LYS A 44 -5.63 -11.85 -1.63
N LEU A 45 -4.87 -11.31 -0.68
CA LEU A 45 -5.42 -10.31 0.23
C LEU A 45 -5.77 -9.02 -0.51
N ALA A 46 -5.01 -8.67 -1.54
CA ALA A 46 -5.32 -7.53 -2.38
C ALA A 46 -6.57 -7.79 -3.21
N ASP A 47 -6.69 -8.98 -3.80
CA ASP A 47 -7.87 -9.35 -4.58
C ASP A 47 -9.14 -9.33 -3.71
N ASP A 48 -9.03 -9.74 -2.46
CA ASP A 48 -10.15 -9.75 -1.53
C ASP A 48 -10.46 -8.37 -0.96
N GLY A 49 -9.69 -7.36 -1.30
CA GLY A 49 -9.92 -6.00 -0.82
C GLY A 49 -9.45 -5.74 0.61
N ILE A 50 -8.76 -6.69 1.22
CA ILE A 50 -8.26 -6.53 2.58
C ILE A 50 -7.02 -5.64 2.59
N LEU A 51 -6.18 -5.77 1.58
CA LEU A 51 -5.03 -4.92 1.37
C LEU A 51 -5.18 -4.15 0.08
N HIS A 52 -4.52 -3.01 0.00
CA HIS A 52 -4.38 -2.24 -1.23
C HIS A 52 -2.94 -2.27 -1.66
N TYR A 53 -2.69 -2.20 -2.96
CA TYR A 53 -1.32 -2.10 -3.43
C TYR A 53 -1.17 -0.91 -4.37
N PHE A 54 0.04 -0.42 -4.48
CA PHE A 54 0.38 0.65 -5.40
C PHE A 54 1.86 0.53 -5.73
N LEU A 55 2.26 1.18 -6.81
CA LEU A 55 3.65 1.16 -7.24
C LEU A 55 4.32 2.46 -6.81
N ASP A 56 5.58 2.35 -6.35
CA ASP A 56 6.34 3.53 -6.00
C ASP A 56 7.06 4.09 -7.22
N MET A 57 7.90 5.09 -7.02
CA MET A 57 8.59 5.75 -8.13
C MET A 57 9.57 4.83 -8.86
N ASN A 58 9.94 3.73 -8.25
CA ASN A 58 10.85 2.73 -8.83
C ASN A 58 10.11 1.51 -9.38
N GLY A 59 8.79 1.53 -9.35
CA GLY A 59 7.99 0.41 -9.82
C GLY A 59 7.86 -0.72 -8.81
N VAL A 60 8.30 -0.52 -7.58
CA VAL A 60 8.20 -1.52 -6.52
C VAL A 60 6.78 -1.54 -5.96
N LYS A 61 6.24 -2.72 -5.77
CA LYS A 61 4.89 -2.91 -5.28
C LYS A 61 4.87 -2.82 -3.75
N TRP A 62 4.03 -1.94 -3.24
CA TRP A 62 3.83 -1.76 -1.80
C TRP A 62 2.40 -2.11 -1.45
N PHE A 63 2.19 -2.61 -0.24
CA PHE A 63 0.88 -2.99 0.24
C PHE A 63 0.54 -2.18 1.48
N ALA A 64 -0.74 -1.91 1.67
CA ALA A 64 -1.21 -1.14 2.81
C ALA A 64 -2.58 -1.62 3.25
N LYS A 65 -2.83 -1.53 4.55
CA LYS A 65 -4.13 -1.78 5.13
C LYS A 65 -4.57 -0.51 5.83
N CYS A 66 -5.06 0.44 5.05
CA CYS A 66 -5.47 1.73 5.59
C CYS A 66 -6.93 2.00 5.26
N LYS A 67 -7.64 2.57 6.21
CA LYS A 67 -9.05 2.91 6.02
C LYS A 67 -9.22 3.96 4.94
N CYS A 68 -8.26 4.87 4.85
CA CYS A 68 -8.31 5.96 3.90
C CYS A 68 -8.20 5.49 2.45
N CYS A 69 -7.75 4.26 2.23
CA CYS A 69 -7.64 3.72 0.87
C CYS A 69 -8.89 2.97 0.43
N SER A 70 -9.90 2.87 1.29
CA SER A 70 -11.15 2.21 0.95
C SER A 70 -11.91 3.04 -0.06
N LYS A 71 -12.46 2.36 -1.07
CA LYS A 71 -13.27 3.05 -2.08
C LYS A 71 -14.64 3.38 -1.53
N THR A 72 -14.88 4.64 -1.26
CA THR A 72 -16.18 5.11 -0.84
C THR A 72 -16.85 5.94 -1.92
N ASN A 73 -16.06 6.46 -2.86
CA ASN A 73 -16.54 7.32 -3.92
C ASN A 73 -15.59 7.21 -5.10
N ASP A 74 -16.15 7.18 -6.32
CA ASP A 74 -15.37 7.00 -7.54
C ASP A 74 -14.36 8.11 -7.80
N ASN A 75 -14.64 9.32 -7.31
CA ASN A 75 -13.81 10.49 -7.58
C ASN A 75 -12.85 10.83 -6.46
N ASP A 76 -12.94 10.14 -5.33
CA ASP A 76 -12.10 10.43 -4.17
C ASP A 76 -10.95 9.44 -4.10
N ILE A 77 -9.75 9.97 -3.99
CA ILE A 77 -8.55 9.16 -3.83
C ILE A 77 -7.79 9.65 -2.61
N TYR A 78 -7.20 8.72 -1.89
CA TYR A 78 -6.29 9.04 -0.80
C TYR A 78 -4.87 8.85 -1.30
N PRO A 79 -4.06 9.91 -1.34
CA PRO A 79 -2.70 9.80 -1.88
C PRO A 79 -1.77 9.10 -0.93
N HIS A 80 -0.68 8.61 -1.48
CA HIS A 80 0.43 8.07 -0.69
C HIS A 80 1.61 9.01 -0.82
N PHE A 81 2.46 9.01 0.18
CA PHE A 81 3.64 9.86 0.20
C PHE A 81 4.87 8.98 0.33
N GLN A 82 5.88 9.23 -0.50
CA GLN A 82 7.16 8.54 -0.39
C GLN A 82 8.27 9.54 -0.14
N CYS A 83 9.06 9.27 0.90
CA CYS A 83 10.22 10.08 1.19
C CYS A 83 11.36 9.71 0.24
N THR A 84 11.92 10.71 -0.42
CA THR A 84 13.02 10.48 -1.36
C THR A 84 14.34 10.21 -0.65
N ASP A 85 14.44 10.54 0.64
CA ASP A 85 15.67 10.32 1.41
C ASP A 85 15.69 8.96 2.09
N CYS A 86 14.69 8.66 2.92
CA CYS A 86 14.68 7.41 3.69
C CYS A 86 13.81 6.31 3.08
N GLY A 87 13.02 6.64 2.07
CA GLY A 87 12.22 5.64 1.36
C GLY A 87 10.92 5.24 2.02
N ILE A 88 10.59 5.81 3.17
CA ILE A 88 9.34 5.47 3.85
C ILE A 88 8.14 5.82 2.97
N VAL A 89 7.13 4.96 2.98
CA VAL A 89 5.90 5.18 2.22
C VAL A 89 4.75 5.23 3.20
N GLU A 90 3.99 6.32 3.15
CA GLU A 90 2.89 6.58 4.07
C GLU A 90 1.58 6.75 3.31
N CYS A 91 0.49 6.36 3.96
CA CYS A 91 -0.86 6.63 3.48
C CYS A 91 -1.31 7.96 4.09
N LEU A 92 -1.65 8.93 3.26
CA LEU A 92 -2.07 10.25 3.75
C LEU A 92 -3.57 10.27 3.98
N ASP A 93 -3.99 10.81 5.11
CA ASP A 93 -5.39 10.90 5.48
C ASP A 93 -5.98 12.20 4.97
N MET A 94 -6.01 12.35 3.65
CA MET A 94 -6.60 13.50 2.99
C MET A 94 -7.10 13.06 1.62
N LYS A 95 -8.13 13.70 1.13
CA LYS A 95 -8.73 13.34 -0.16
C LYS A 95 -8.18 14.20 -1.28
N VAL A 96 -7.95 13.56 -2.40
CA VAL A 96 -7.64 14.23 -3.66
C VAL A 96 -8.77 13.93 -4.63
N ASN A 97 -9.37 14.97 -5.17
CA ASN A 97 -10.47 14.80 -6.11
C ASN A 97 -9.95 14.85 -7.54
N ILE A 98 -10.24 13.79 -8.30
CA ILE A 98 -9.85 13.71 -9.71
C ILE A 98 -10.98 14.26 -10.55
N PRO A 99 -10.75 15.31 -11.36
CA PRO A 99 -11.80 15.84 -12.21
C PRO A 99 -12.23 14.82 -13.25
N LYS A 100 -13.49 14.97 -13.67
CA LYS A 100 -14.00 14.15 -14.76
C LYS A 100 -13.22 14.41 -16.02
N MET A 101 -12.85 13.34 -16.71
CA MET A 101 -12.10 13.44 -17.96
C MET A 101 -13.04 13.14 -19.14
N PRO A 102 -13.22 14.10 -20.04
CA PRO A 102 -14.10 13.87 -21.20
C PRO A 102 -13.64 12.70 -22.04
N ASN A 103 -14.58 11.90 -22.49
CA ASN A 103 -14.33 10.77 -23.39
C ASN A 103 -13.38 9.73 -22.80
N ARG A 104 -13.32 9.63 -21.45
CA ARG A 104 -12.54 8.60 -20.77
C ARG A 104 -13.38 7.95 -19.69
N GLN A 105 -13.14 6.68 -19.53
CA GLN A 105 -13.72 5.93 -18.42
C GLN A 105 -12.59 5.57 -17.49
N ILE A 106 -12.59 6.15 -16.29
CA ILE A 106 -11.52 5.91 -15.32
C ILE A 106 -11.83 4.63 -14.57
N THR A 107 -10.96 3.65 -14.66
CA THR A 107 -11.11 2.38 -13.94
C THR A 107 -10.28 2.31 -12.68
N ASN A 108 -9.20 3.08 -12.63
CA ASN A 108 -8.32 3.09 -11.47
C ASN A 108 -7.52 4.39 -11.45
N SER A 109 -7.23 4.87 -10.25
CA SER A 109 -6.46 6.09 -10.07
C SER A 109 -5.55 5.95 -8.87
N HIS A 110 -4.37 6.51 -8.96
CA HIS A 110 -3.39 6.47 -7.87
C HIS A 110 -2.58 7.76 -7.88
N VAL A 111 -2.39 8.34 -6.70
CA VAL A 111 -1.58 9.55 -6.55
C VAL A 111 -0.44 9.24 -5.59
N LEU A 112 0.77 9.45 -6.06
CA LEU A 112 1.98 9.30 -5.24
C LEU A 112 2.67 10.66 -5.16
N VAL A 113 2.82 11.16 -3.94
CA VAL A 113 3.48 12.44 -3.69
C VAL A 113 4.90 12.15 -3.20
N LEU A 114 5.86 12.79 -3.81
CA LEU A 114 7.28 12.59 -3.49
C LEU A 114 7.83 13.82 -2.77
N GLY A 115 8.67 13.58 -1.78
CA GLY A 115 9.27 14.67 -1.04
C GLY A 115 10.08 14.15 0.13
N LYS A 116 10.24 14.95 1.16
CA LYS A 116 10.95 14.56 2.38
C LYS A 116 9.99 14.43 3.53
N CYS A 117 10.11 13.34 4.28
CA CYS A 117 9.24 13.11 5.44
C CYS A 117 9.63 14.02 6.60
N GLY A 118 8.81 14.02 7.65
CA GLY A 118 9.05 14.89 8.81
C GLY A 118 10.39 14.69 9.47
N LEU A 119 10.97 13.50 9.38
CA LEU A 119 12.27 13.21 9.96
C LEU A 119 13.42 13.67 9.04
N CYS A 120 13.19 13.68 7.73
CA CYS A 120 14.24 14.00 6.75
C CYS A 120 14.24 15.47 6.33
N ILE A 121 13.17 16.19 6.64
CA ILE A 121 13.04 17.59 6.23
C ILE A 121 13.99 18.52 6.98
N HIS A 122 14.51 18.10 8.12
CA HIS A 122 15.42 18.88 8.95
C HIS A 122 16.88 18.62 8.66
#